data_b03717283ea96e62abbcc9d7ea41aea0
#
_entry.id   b03717283ea96e62abbcc9d7ea41aea0
#
_cell.length_a   1.000
_cell.length_b   1.000
_cell.length_c   1.000
_cell.angle_alpha   90.00
_cell.angle_beta   90.00
_cell.angle_gamma   90.00
#
_symmetry.space_group_name_H-M   'P 1'
#
loop_
_entity.id
_entity.type
_entity.pdbx_description
1 polymer ?
#
loop_
_entity_poly.entity_id
_entity_poly.type
_entity_poly.pdbx_seq_one_letter_code
_entity_poly.pdbx_strand_id
1 'polypeptide(L)'
;MIAIIVSGAISFLFVILSTSIGVNYFKSRNIGQPIQEEVVFHDHKKGTPTMGGVFIILGTYAGYVLSHINFWTIGQGFKIELISINPVILNLLLFGTLMATVGLIDDLLKVRKNRNLGLKARNKIFLQILVGSFVSLYFYNLDYSSTFYFFSGFGFEVGFLKWIIIVFLIVGITNSTNLTDGLDGLVAGSSSVSFGGILIIAFWIFRHPDYYINFMNNEMVGLELSTLISALAGSTLGFLWWNTNPAKIIMGDVGSHFIGAMFPIILISLGADGLIFFFCFLYIFEALSVILQ
;
A
#
# COMPACT_ATOMS: atom_id res chain seq x y z
N MET A 1 -15.19 13.44 7.91
CA MET A 1 -14.90 14.10 6.62
C MET A 1 -13.61 14.93 6.66
N ILE A 2 -13.46 15.85 7.62
CA ILE A 2 -12.21 16.66 7.75
C ILE A 2 -10.99 15.75 7.89
N ALA A 3 -11.05 14.72 8.73
CA ALA A 3 -9.96 13.77 8.95
C ALA A 3 -9.47 13.11 7.65
N ILE A 4 -10.36 12.73 6.73
CA ILE A 4 -10.02 12.15 5.44
C ILE A 4 -9.17 13.13 4.61
N ILE A 5 -9.61 14.39 4.49
CA ILE A 5 -8.90 15.43 3.72
C ILE A 5 -7.55 15.74 4.37
N VAL A 6 -7.54 15.89 5.67
CA VAL A 6 -6.33 16.21 6.45
C VAL A 6 -5.31 15.07 6.35
N SER A 7 -5.77 13.82 6.44
CA SER A 7 -4.91 12.63 6.31
C SER A 7 -4.19 12.61 4.97
N GLY A 8 -4.92 12.74 3.86
CA GLY A 8 -4.33 12.77 2.52
C GLY A 8 -3.36 13.95 2.32
N ALA A 9 -3.77 15.15 2.76
CA ALA A 9 -2.94 16.35 2.65
C ALA A 9 -1.63 16.23 3.45
N ILE A 10 -1.71 15.77 4.70
CA ILE A 10 -0.52 15.57 5.54
C ILE A 10 0.40 14.51 4.93
N SER A 11 -0.15 13.36 4.50
CA SER A 11 0.63 12.31 3.84
C SER A 11 1.36 12.84 2.62
N PHE A 12 0.66 13.57 1.76
CA PHE A 12 1.22 14.15 0.54
C PHE A 12 2.37 15.11 0.85
N LEU A 13 2.13 16.08 1.73
CA LEU A 13 3.15 17.08 2.12
C LEU A 13 4.33 16.43 2.82
N PHE A 14 4.08 15.49 3.74
CA PHE A 14 5.13 14.77 4.45
C PHE A 14 6.05 14.04 3.48
N VAL A 15 5.49 13.31 2.51
CA VAL A 15 6.28 12.56 1.53
C VAL A 15 7.07 13.48 0.62
N ILE A 16 6.49 14.57 0.12
CA ILE A 16 7.23 15.53 -0.71
C ILE A 16 8.44 16.09 0.05
N LEU A 17 8.26 16.49 1.29
CA LEU A 17 9.32 17.11 2.08
C LEU A 17 10.37 16.08 2.53
N SER A 18 9.94 14.96 3.08
CA SER A 18 10.85 13.92 3.60
C SER A 18 11.66 13.23 2.51
N THR A 19 11.05 12.99 1.35
CA THR A 19 11.75 12.38 0.20
C THR A 19 12.86 13.29 -0.31
N SER A 20 12.68 14.62 -0.30
CA SER A 20 13.75 15.57 -0.66
C SER A 20 14.99 15.38 0.20
N ILE A 21 14.79 15.26 1.51
CA ILE A 21 15.88 15.02 2.48
C ILE A 21 16.51 13.64 2.23
N GLY A 22 15.66 12.63 2.01
CA GLY A 22 16.09 11.25 1.75
C GLY A 22 16.93 11.09 0.50
N VAL A 23 16.56 11.73 -0.60
CA VAL A 23 17.37 11.74 -1.85
C VAL A 23 18.78 12.21 -1.60
N ASN A 24 18.95 13.33 -0.88
CA ASN A 24 20.25 13.88 -0.57
C ASN A 24 21.06 12.95 0.36
N TYR A 25 20.41 12.38 1.38
CA TYR A 25 21.03 11.44 2.30
C TYR A 25 21.48 10.15 1.61
N PHE A 26 20.65 9.54 0.78
CA PHE A 26 21.00 8.29 0.07
C PHE A 26 22.10 8.52 -0.96
N LYS A 27 22.09 9.65 -1.67
CA LYS A 27 23.17 10.04 -2.59
C LYS A 27 24.51 10.18 -1.86
N SER A 28 24.54 10.84 -0.71
CA SER A 28 25.77 11.03 0.08
C SER A 28 26.35 9.71 0.62
N ARG A 29 25.51 8.67 0.75
CA ARG A 29 25.91 7.33 1.21
C ARG A 29 26.13 6.33 0.08
N ASN A 30 26.03 6.76 -1.18
CA ASN A 30 26.11 5.89 -2.37
C ASN A 30 25.09 4.71 -2.30
N ILE A 31 23.93 4.94 -1.69
CA ILE A 31 22.85 3.98 -1.65
C ILE A 31 22.03 4.15 -2.93
N GLY A 32 22.42 3.46 -3.99
CA GLY A 32 21.76 3.50 -5.29
C GLY A 32 21.59 2.10 -5.86
N GLN A 33 20.75 2.00 -6.90
CA GLN A 33 20.50 0.74 -7.57
C GLN A 33 21.77 0.27 -8.29
N PRO A 34 22.25 -0.97 -8.06
CA PRO A 34 23.32 -1.56 -8.86
C PRO A 34 22.80 -1.79 -10.29
N ILE A 35 23.67 -1.58 -11.29
CA ILE A 35 23.31 -1.66 -12.72
C ILE A 35 23.04 -3.10 -13.10
N GLN A 36 22.02 -3.31 -13.93
CA GLN A 36 21.89 -4.51 -14.76
C GLN A 36 22.76 -4.30 -16.00
N GLU A 37 23.83 -5.08 -16.16
CA GLU A 37 24.74 -5.00 -17.31
C GLU A 37 24.08 -5.35 -18.64
N GLU A 38 22.89 -5.96 -18.60
CA GLU A 38 22.21 -6.49 -19.79
C GLU A 38 21.24 -5.50 -20.46
N VAL A 39 20.93 -4.34 -19.88
CA VAL A 39 19.93 -3.41 -20.43
C VAL A 39 20.53 -2.04 -20.70
N VAL A 40 21.03 -1.86 -21.93
CA VAL A 40 21.67 -0.63 -22.42
C VAL A 40 20.78 0.63 -22.29
N PHE A 41 19.47 0.48 -22.26
CA PHE A 41 18.50 1.58 -22.15
C PHE A 41 18.37 2.20 -20.74
N HIS A 42 18.98 1.63 -19.71
CA HIS A 42 18.85 2.08 -18.31
C HIS A 42 20.09 2.79 -17.75
N ASP A 43 21.06 3.17 -18.58
CA ASP A 43 22.28 3.86 -18.14
C ASP A 43 22.00 5.16 -17.38
N HIS A 44 20.87 5.84 -17.64
CA HIS A 44 20.46 7.05 -16.93
C HIS A 44 20.01 6.79 -15.47
N LYS A 45 19.70 5.54 -15.09
CA LYS A 45 19.32 5.15 -13.72
C LYS A 45 20.50 4.84 -12.81
N LYS A 46 21.73 4.86 -13.37
CA LYS A 46 22.95 4.59 -12.62
C LYS A 46 23.12 5.56 -11.46
N GLY A 47 23.17 5.02 -10.22
CA GLY A 47 23.35 5.84 -9.03
C GLY A 47 22.08 6.55 -8.54
N THR A 48 20.91 6.31 -9.16
CA THR A 48 19.65 6.80 -8.60
C THR A 48 19.36 6.10 -7.27
N PRO A 49 19.09 6.85 -6.20
CA PRO A 49 18.73 6.28 -4.90
C PRO A 49 17.56 5.29 -5.00
N THR A 50 17.59 4.23 -4.20
CA THR A 50 16.52 3.24 -4.08
C THR A 50 15.90 3.29 -2.68
N MET A 51 14.91 2.41 -2.40
CA MET A 51 14.17 2.32 -1.12
C MET A 51 13.30 3.55 -0.83
N GLY A 52 12.85 4.27 -1.86
CA GLY A 52 11.94 5.42 -1.70
C GLY A 52 10.60 5.08 -1.06
N GLY A 53 10.18 3.81 -1.13
CA GLY A 53 8.98 3.30 -0.49
C GLY A 53 8.91 3.51 1.02
N VAL A 54 10.06 3.66 1.69
CA VAL A 54 10.09 4.01 3.13
C VAL A 54 9.36 5.32 3.39
N PHE A 55 9.49 6.31 2.51
CA PHE A 55 8.80 7.60 2.65
C PHE A 55 7.29 7.47 2.44
N ILE A 56 6.85 6.57 1.57
CA ILE A 56 5.42 6.26 1.38
C ILE A 56 4.85 5.69 2.68
N ILE A 57 5.53 4.73 3.30
CA ILE A 57 5.11 4.10 4.55
C ILE A 57 5.03 5.16 5.65
N LEU A 58 6.12 5.91 5.88
CA LEU A 58 6.17 6.95 6.92
C LEU A 58 5.12 8.04 6.69
N GLY A 59 4.91 8.46 5.43
CA GLY A 59 3.89 9.44 5.09
C GLY A 59 2.48 8.92 5.34
N THR A 60 2.21 7.64 5.05
CA THR A 60 0.92 7.01 5.34
C THR A 60 0.65 6.99 6.85
N TYR A 61 1.63 6.58 7.67
CA TYR A 61 1.51 6.64 9.12
C TYR A 61 1.32 8.07 9.63
N ALA A 62 2.12 9.02 9.14
CA ALA A 62 2.04 10.42 9.56
C ALA A 62 0.65 11.01 9.25
N GLY A 63 0.14 10.81 8.03
CA GLY A 63 -1.17 11.31 7.66
C GLY A 63 -2.30 10.66 8.44
N TYR A 64 -2.27 9.33 8.59
CA TYR A 64 -3.28 8.63 9.35
C TYR A 64 -3.28 9.04 10.83
N VAL A 65 -2.13 8.99 11.50
CA VAL A 65 -2.04 9.29 12.94
C VAL A 65 -2.34 10.78 13.24
N LEU A 66 -1.75 11.71 12.46
CA LEU A 66 -1.94 13.12 12.70
C LEU A 66 -3.35 13.61 12.36
N SER A 67 -4.09 12.92 11.50
CA SER A 67 -5.49 13.23 11.22
C SER A 67 -6.44 12.99 12.41
N HIS A 68 -5.98 12.24 13.43
CA HIS A 68 -6.72 12.02 14.68
C HIS A 68 -6.52 13.12 15.70
N ILE A 69 -5.72 14.16 15.39
CA ILE A 69 -5.57 15.33 16.22
C ILE A 69 -6.57 16.40 15.74
N ASN A 70 -7.64 16.62 16.50
CA ASN A 70 -8.56 17.72 16.25
C ASN A 70 -8.04 19.00 16.89
N PHE A 71 -7.90 20.05 16.10
CA PHE A 71 -7.50 21.38 16.57
C PHE A 71 -8.68 22.32 16.72
N TRP A 72 -9.85 21.98 16.17
CA TRP A 72 -11.01 22.83 16.15
C TRP A 72 -12.29 22.03 16.28
N THR A 73 -13.07 22.31 17.34
CA THR A 73 -14.40 21.72 17.50
C THR A 73 -15.45 22.80 17.25
N ILE A 74 -16.40 22.51 16.37
CA ILE A 74 -17.50 23.45 16.03
C ILE A 74 -18.26 23.79 17.31
N GLY A 75 -18.35 25.10 17.62
CA GLY A 75 -19.05 25.63 18.83
C GLY A 75 -18.19 25.69 20.08
N GLN A 76 -17.00 25.09 20.15
CA GLN A 76 -16.09 25.16 21.30
C GLN A 76 -14.79 25.92 21.03
N GLY A 77 -14.53 26.27 19.77
CA GLY A 77 -13.32 27.00 19.38
C GLY A 77 -12.09 26.10 19.29
N PHE A 78 -10.91 26.68 19.55
CA PHE A 78 -9.63 25.98 19.50
C PHE A 78 -9.48 25.06 20.72
N LYS A 79 -9.47 23.76 20.49
CA LYS A 79 -9.27 22.73 21.50
C LYS A 79 -8.54 21.56 20.88
N ILE A 80 -7.43 21.16 21.49
CA ILE A 80 -6.69 19.98 21.03
C ILE A 80 -7.33 18.73 21.65
N GLU A 81 -7.95 17.90 20.81
CA GLU A 81 -8.52 16.63 21.21
C GLU A 81 -7.88 15.50 20.39
N LEU A 82 -7.45 14.45 21.08
CA LEU A 82 -6.98 13.22 20.45
C LEU A 82 -8.17 12.27 20.30
N ILE A 83 -8.51 11.95 19.07
CA ILE A 83 -9.48 10.91 18.77
C ILE A 83 -8.78 9.55 18.93
N SER A 84 -9.47 8.57 19.50
CA SER A 84 -8.93 7.21 19.63
C SER A 84 -8.68 6.57 18.26
N ILE A 85 -7.47 6.11 18.07
CA ILE A 85 -7.08 5.39 16.85
C ILE A 85 -7.66 3.96 16.90
N ASN A 86 -8.27 3.52 15.80
CA ASN A 86 -8.85 2.19 15.72
C ASN A 86 -7.76 1.11 15.60
N PRO A 87 -7.70 0.12 16.54
CA PRO A 87 -6.70 -0.94 16.51
C PRO A 87 -6.75 -1.79 15.24
N VAL A 88 -7.94 -1.99 14.66
CA VAL A 88 -8.09 -2.76 13.41
C VAL A 88 -7.29 -2.11 12.30
N ILE A 89 -7.42 -0.81 12.13
CA ILE A 89 -6.72 -0.07 11.06
C ILE A 89 -5.22 -0.05 11.29
N LEU A 90 -4.77 0.06 12.54
CA LEU A 90 -3.34 -0.08 12.87
C LEU A 90 -2.79 -1.46 12.50
N ASN A 91 -3.56 -2.52 12.73
CA ASN A 91 -3.17 -3.87 12.33
C ASN A 91 -3.10 -4.02 10.80
N LEU A 92 -4.04 -3.41 10.04
CA LEU A 92 -3.95 -3.42 8.58
C LEU A 92 -2.66 -2.73 8.09
N LEU A 93 -2.32 -1.56 8.66
CA LEU A 93 -1.06 -0.87 8.37
C LEU A 93 0.16 -1.70 8.78
N LEU A 94 0.10 -2.36 9.92
CA LEU A 94 1.18 -3.24 10.39
C LEU A 94 1.42 -4.38 9.40
N PHE A 95 0.38 -5.03 8.89
CA PHE A 95 0.51 -6.09 7.90
C PHE A 95 1.13 -5.61 6.58
N GLY A 96 0.69 -4.43 6.07
CA GLY A 96 1.35 -3.80 4.93
C GLY A 96 2.83 -3.53 5.19
N THR A 97 3.17 -3.04 6.40
CA THR A 97 4.54 -2.78 6.82
C THR A 97 5.36 -4.07 6.97
N LEU A 98 4.78 -5.15 7.49
CA LEU A 98 5.43 -6.46 7.53
C LEU A 98 5.76 -6.98 6.12
N MET A 99 4.85 -6.79 5.17
CA MET A 99 5.13 -7.14 3.76
C MET A 99 6.24 -6.25 3.19
N ALA A 100 6.23 -4.95 3.50
CA ALA A 100 7.29 -4.02 3.13
C ALA A 100 8.66 -4.40 3.71
N THR A 101 8.71 -4.98 4.93
CA THR A 101 9.97 -5.44 5.52
C THR A 101 10.60 -6.59 4.73
N VAL A 102 9.80 -7.44 4.09
CA VAL A 102 10.30 -8.47 3.17
C VAL A 102 11.01 -7.80 1.98
N GLY A 103 10.37 -6.77 1.40
CA GLY A 103 10.97 -5.98 0.32
C GLY A 103 12.22 -5.21 0.77
N LEU A 104 12.19 -4.62 1.97
CA LEU A 104 13.33 -3.89 2.55
C LEU A 104 14.55 -4.81 2.75
N ILE A 105 14.34 -6.02 3.24
CA ILE A 105 15.41 -7.00 3.40
C ILE A 105 16.02 -7.35 2.03
N ASP A 106 15.18 -7.50 1.01
CA ASP A 106 15.63 -7.75 -0.37
C ASP A 106 16.49 -6.59 -0.90
N ASP A 107 16.00 -5.36 -0.76
CA ASP A 107 16.71 -4.15 -1.19
C ASP A 107 18.04 -3.96 -0.44
N LEU A 108 18.06 -4.14 0.89
CA LEU A 108 19.28 -4.06 1.70
C LEU A 108 20.32 -5.09 1.30
N LEU A 109 19.90 -6.32 0.95
CA LEU A 109 20.81 -7.37 0.49
C LEU A 109 21.42 -7.02 -0.89
N LYS A 110 20.63 -6.43 -1.80
CA LYS A 110 21.10 -5.94 -3.10
C LYS A 110 22.17 -4.86 -2.93
N VAL A 111 21.88 -3.85 -2.10
CA VAL A 111 22.82 -2.74 -1.82
C VAL A 111 24.08 -3.24 -1.14
N ARG A 112 23.96 -4.07 -0.08
CA ARG A 112 25.11 -4.57 0.67
C ARG A 112 26.05 -5.44 -0.16
N LYS A 113 25.50 -6.25 -1.06
CA LYS A 113 26.28 -7.14 -1.95
C LYS A 113 26.76 -6.46 -3.21
N ASN A 114 26.31 -5.23 -3.48
CA ASN A 114 26.53 -4.49 -4.72
C ASN A 114 26.20 -5.34 -5.97
N ARG A 115 25.13 -6.10 -5.90
CA ARG A 115 24.63 -7.03 -6.95
C ARG A 115 23.11 -6.98 -7.01
N ASN A 116 22.55 -7.26 -8.18
CA ASN A 116 21.10 -7.33 -8.39
C ASN A 116 20.42 -8.54 -7.72
N LEU A 117 21.17 -9.42 -7.06
CA LEU A 117 20.69 -10.61 -6.38
C LEU A 117 20.41 -10.30 -4.90
N GLY A 118 19.12 -10.09 -4.58
CA GLY A 118 18.60 -9.95 -3.22
C GLY A 118 18.35 -11.30 -2.53
N LEU A 119 17.16 -11.49 -2.03
CA LEU A 119 16.69 -12.76 -1.49
C LEU A 119 16.51 -13.79 -2.62
N LYS A 120 16.78 -15.07 -2.32
CA LYS A 120 16.36 -16.14 -3.22
C LYS A 120 14.83 -16.12 -3.37
N ALA A 121 14.32 -16.26 -4.59
CA ALA A 121 12.88 -16.19 -4.89
C ALA A 121 12.04 -17.08 -3.95
N ARG A 122 12.50 -18.31 -3.68
CA ARG A 122 11.83 -19.23 -2.75
C ARG A 122 11.68 -18.65 -1.33
N ASN A 123 12.72 -18.01 -0.82
CA ASN A 123 12.71 -17.43 0.53
C ASN A 123 11.81 -16.19 0.57
N LYS A 124 11.81 -15.37 -0.49
CA LYS A 124 10.95 -14.20 -0.64
C LYS A 124 9.47 -14.62 -0.61
N ILE A 125 9.10 -15.58 -1.47
CA ILE A 125 7.73 -16.11 -1.51
C ILE A 125 7.33 -16.74 -0.18
N PHE A 126 8.22 -17.49 0.48
CA PHE A 126 7.93 -18.09 1.78
C PHE A 126 7.59 -17.03 2.84
N LEU A 127 8.37 -15.95 2.92
CA LEU A 127 8.11 -14.84 3.86
C LEU A 127 6.80 -14.11 3.52
N GLN A 128 6.50 -13.91 2.24
CA GLN A 128 5.25 -13.30 1.79
C GLN A 128 4.04 -14.17 2.15
N ILE A 129 4.12 -15.50 1.96
CA ILE A 129 3.07 -16.45 2.36
C ILE A 129 2.87 -16.40 3.87
N LEU A 130 3.94 -16.33 4.66
CA LEU A 130 3.85 -16.24 6.11
C LEU A 130 3.11 -14.97 6.53
N VAL A 131 3.45 -13.80 5.98
CA VAL A 131 2.73 -12.54 6.25
C VAL A 131 1.28 -12.63 5.77
N GLY A 132 1.03 -13.12 4.55
CA GLY A 132 -0.32 -13.31 4.01
C GLY A 132 -1.18 -14.23 4.88
N SER A 133 -0.57 -15.28 5.46
CA SER A 133 -1.26 -16.20 6.38
C SER A 133 -1.64 -15.51 7.69
N PHE A 134 -0.79 -14.63 8.23
CA PHE A 134 -1.16 -13.81 9.40
C PHE A 134 -2.32 -12.87 9.11
N VAL A 135 -2.34 -12.25 7.94
CA VAL A 135 -3.47 -11.40 7.51
C VAL A 135 -4.75 -12.21 7.40
N SER A 136 -4.68 -13.36 6.73
CA SER A 136 -5.83 -14.26 6.56
C SER A 136 -6.38 -14.73 7.91
N LEU A 137 -5.52 -15.15 8.83
CA LEU A 137 -5.88 -15.55 10.18
C LEU A 137 -6.49 -14.39 10.98
N TYR A 138 -5.98 -13.18 10.80
CA TYR A 138 -6.53 -11.99 11.44
C TYR A 138 -7.97 -11.72 10.99
N PHE A 139 -8.25 -11.76 9.69
CA PHE A 139 -9.63 -11.62 9.18
C PHE A 139 -10.54 -12.76 9.65
N TYR A 140 -10.03 -13.99 9.71
CA TYR A 140 -10.77 -15.12 10.26
C TYR A 140 -11.18 -14.87 11.72
N ASN A 141 -10.26 -14.39 12.56
CA ASN A 141 -10.52 -14.11 13.98
C ASN A 141 -11.43 -12.88 14.21
N LEU A 142 -11.61 -12.03 13.22
CA LEU A 142 -12.57 -10.92 13.23
C LEU A 142 -13.96 -11.34 12.72
N ASP A 143 -14.20 -12.64 12.54
CA ASP A 143 -15.46 -13.20 12.02
C ASP A 143 -15.88 -12.61 10.66
N TYR A 144 -14.88 -12.31 9.79
CA TYR A 144 -15.20 -11.91 8.43
C TYR A 144 -15.93 -13.02 7.69
N SER A 145 -16.90 -12.63 6.85
CA SER A 145 -17.69 -13.57 6.06
C SER A 145 -16.80 -14.47 5.18
N SER A 146 -17.12 -15.76 5.12
CA SER A 146 -16.51 -16.73 4.20
C SER A 146 -16.98 -16.58 2.73
N THR A 147 -17.87 -15.62 2.45
CA THR A 147 -18.31 -15.27 1.10
C THR A 147 -17.29 -14.41 0.40
N PHE A 148 -16.95 -14.73 -0.84
CA PHE A 148 -16.15 -13.87 -1.71
C PHE A 148 -17.12 -12.87 -2.40
N TYR A 149 -16.99 -11.60 -2.06
CA TYR A 149 -17.88 -10.56 -2.58
C TYR A 149 -17.23 -9.84 -3.76
N PHE A 150 -17.93 -9.80 -4.89
CA PHE A 150 -17.54 -8.96 -6.02
C PHE A 150 -17.93 -7.51 -5.80
N PHE A 151 -19.14 -7.32 -5.28
CA PHE A 151 -19.75 -6.02 -5.06
C PHE A 151 -20.87 -6.20 -4.06
N SER A 152 -21.35 -5.12 -3.42
CA SER A 152 -22.40 -5.11 -2.41
C SER A 152 -23.50 -6.16 -2.62
N GLY A 153 -23.53 -7.15 -1.76
CA GLY A 153 -24.54 -8.21 -1.79
C GLY A 153 -24.40 -9.28 -2.89
N PHE A 154 -23.51 -9.05 -3.88
CA PHE A 154 -23.24 -10.05 -4.93
C PHE A 154 -21.91 -10.78 -4.63
N GLY A 155 -22.01 -12.02 -4.25
CA GLY A 155 -20.85 -12.85 -3.92
C GLY A 155 -21.16 -14.34 -3.92
N PHE A 156 -20.12 -15.15 -3.83
CA PHE A 156 -20.23 -16.61 -3.75
C PHE A 156 -19.71 -17.07 -2.40
N GLU A 157 -20.45 -17.95 -1.73
CA GLU A 157 -19.97 -18.60 -0.55
C GLU A 157 -18.88 -19.62 -0.94
N VAL A 158 -17.65 -19.35 -0.52
CA VAL A 158 -16.49 -20.20 -0.82
C VAL A 158 -15.97 -20.92 0.44
N GLY A 159 -16.58 -20.67 1.60
CA GLY A 159 -16.27 -21.31 2.85
C GLY A 159 -14.78 -21.14 3.22
N PHE A 160 -14.17 -22.20 3.73
CA PHE A 160 -12.77 -22.19 4.16
C PHE A 160 -11.79 -21.79 3.05
N LEU A 161 -12.13 -22.00 1.79
CA LEU A 161 -11.27 -21.67 0.66
C LEU A 161 -10.98 -20.15 0.58
N LYS A 162 -11.85 -19.28 1.11
CA LYS A 162 -11.62 -17.83 1.17
C LYS A 162 -10.29 -17.50 1.81
N TRP A 163 -9.94 -18.17 2.88
CA TRP A 163 -8.71 -17.89 3.63
C TRP A 163 -7.46 -18.19 2.84
N ILE A 164 -7.50 -19.21 2.00
CA ILE A 164 -6.42 -19.57 1.07
C ILE A 164 -6.37 -18.54 -0.07
N ILE A 165 -7.53 -18.13 -0.60
CA ILE A 165 -7.64 -17.11 -1.66
C ILE A 165 -7.04 -15.78 -1.17
N ILE A 166 -7.29 -15.36 0.07
CA ILE A 166 -6.70 -14.14 0.64
C ILE A 166 -5.17 -14.18 0.59
N VAL A 167 -4.55 -15.29 1.03
CA VAL A 167 -3.10 -15.43 0.98
C VAL A 167 -2.59 -15.34 -0.46
N PHE A 168 -3.26 -16.03 -1.38
CA PHE A 168 -2.92 -16.01 -2.81
C PHE A 168 -3.02 -14.60 -3.41
N LEU A 169 -4.09 -13.86 -3.11
CA LEU A 169 -4.28 -12.49 -3.60
C LEU A 169 -3.20 -11.55 -3.06
N ILE A 170 -2.90 -11.62 -1.75
CA ILE A 170 -1.87 -10.77 -1.14
C ILE A 170 -0.51 -11.03 -1.77
N VAL A 171 -0.09 -12.29 -1.87
CA VAL A 171 1.20 -12.67 -2.46
C VAL A 171 1.24 -12.34 -3.95
N GLY A 172 0.17 -12.67 -4.68
CA GLY A 172 0.06 -12.44 -6.11
C GLY A 172 0.14 -10.95 -6.47
N ILE A 173 -0.70 -10.11 -5.85
CA ILE A 173 -0.71 -8.67 -6.13
C ILE A 173 0.60 -8.01 -5.68
N THR A 174 1.17 -8.43 -4.54
CA THR A 174 2.48 -7.92 -4.08
C THR A 174 3.57 -8.16 -5.12
N ASN A 175 3.67 -9.38 -5.67
CA ASN A 175 4.68 -9.68 -6.68
C ASN A 175 4.36 -9.01 -8.02
N SER A 176 3.08 -8.92 -8.40
CA SER A 176 2.66 -8.22 -9.62
C SER A 176 3.02 -6.73 -9.55
N THR A 177 2.77 -6.07 -8.43
CA THR A 177 3.15 -4.66 -8.21
C THR A 177 4.67 -4.49 -8.27
N ASN A 178 5.43 -5.44 -7.71
CA ASN A 178 6.88 -5.41 -7.75
C ASN A 178 7.42 -5.57 -9.18
N LEU A 179 6.83 -6.43 -10.00
CA LEU A 179 7.18 -6.56 -11.43
C LEU A 179 6.88 -5.28 -12.22
N THR A 180 5.80 -4.59 -11.88
CA THR A 180 5.39 -3.33 -12.54
C THR A 180 6.32 -2.15 -12.18
N ASP A 181 7.06 -2.20 -11.05
CA ASP A 181 7.99 -1.14 -10.61
C ASP A 181 9.29 -1.06 -11.46
N GLY A 182 9.20 -1.44 -12.72
CA GLY A 182 10.28 -1.30 -13.71
C GLY A 182 10.35 0.07 -14.38
N LEU A 183 9.23 0.79 -14.45
CA LEU A 183 9.11 2.09 -15.13
C LEU A 183 8.89 3.21 -14.13
N ASP A 184 9.64 4.32 -14.34
CA ASP A 184 9.58 5.51 -13.48
C ASP A 184 8.14 6.07 -13.42
N GLY A 185 7.62 6.24 -12.22
CA GLY A 185 6.31 6.80 -11.93
C GLY A 185 5.12 5.86 -12.15
N LEU A 186 5.30 4.68 -12.76
CA LEU A 186 4.18 3.81 -13.15
C LEU A 186 3.43 3.28 -11.92
N VAL A 187 4.12 2.67 -10.95
CA VAL A 187 3.47 2.14 -9.74
C VAL A 187 2.96 3.28 -8.87
N ALA A 188 3.74 4.34 -8.65
CA ALA A 188 3.32 5.47 -7.83
C ALA A 188 2.08 6.18 -8.42
N GLY A 189 2.05 6.39 -9.73
CA GLY A 189 0.94 7.04 -10.43
C GLY A 189 -0.32 6.18 -10.46
N SER A 190 -0.20 4.94 -10.92
CA SER A 190 -1.35 4.02 -10.99
C SER A 190 -1.93 3.72 -9.61
N SER A 191 -1.10 3.53 -8.57
CA SER A 191 -1.59 3.32 -7.21
C SER A 191 -2.27 4.55 -6.62
N SER A 192 -1.79 5.77 -6.88
CA SER A 192 -2.46 6.98 -6.39
C SER A 192 -3.87 7.13 -6.98
N VAL A 193 -4.04 6.84 -8.28
CA VAL A 193 -5.36 6.83 -8.94
C VAL A 193 -6.25 5.72 -8.38
N SER A 194 -5.72 4.49 -8.23
CA SER A 194 -6.47 3.36 -7.70
C SER A 194 -6.91 3.59 -6.25
N PHE A 195 -6.03 4.07 -5.37
CA PHE A 195 -6.43 4.43 -3.99
C PHE A 195 -7.43 5.58 -3.96
N GLY A 196 -7.33 6.56 -4.88
CA GLY A 196 -8.34 7.60 -5.04
C GLY A 196 -9.71 7.03 -5.39
N GLY A 197 -9.78 6.07 -6.32
CA GLY A 197 -11.01 5.37 -6.67
C GLY A 197 -11.57 4.53 -5.52
N ILE A 198 -10.72 3.79 -4.81
CA ILE A 198 -11.10 3.00 -3.63
C ILE A 198 -11.60 3.93 -2.51
N LEU A 199 -10.99 5.12 -2.33
CA LEU A 199 -11.44 6.12 -1.36
C LEU A 199 -12.89 6.55 -1.61
N ILE A 200 -13.26 6.79 -2.87
CA ILE A 200 -14.65 7.16 -3.23
C ILE A 200 -15.60 6.04 -2.80
N ILE A 201 -15.26 4.79 -3.09
CA ILE A 201 -16.07 3.61 -2.71
C ILE A 201 -16.15 3.49 -1.18
N ALA A 202 -15.01 3.57 -0.49
CA ALA A 202 -14.96 3.46 0.97
C ALA A 202 -15.79 4.56 1.66
N PHE A 203 -15.70 5.80 1.15
CA PHE A 203 -16.50 6.90 1.66
C PHE A 203 -18.00 6.72 1.38
N TRP A 204 -18.35 6.18 0.22
CA TRP A 204 -19.76 5.87 -0.10
C TRP A 204 -20.30 4.79 0.84
N ILE A 205 -19.53 3.72 1.09
CA ILE A 205 -19.86 2.65 2.05
C ILE A 205 -20.10 3.23 3.45
N PHE A 206 -19.19 4.08 3.92
CA PHE A 206 -19.31 4.75 5.22
C PHE A 206 -20.61 5.56 5.33
N ARG A 207 -21.09 6.18 4.23
CA ARG A 207 -22.31 6.98 4.20
C ARG A 207 -23.58 6.16 4.08
N HIS A 208 -23.48 4.89 3.73
CA HIS A 208 -24.60 3.98 3.49
C HIS A 208 -24.41 2.66 4.24
N PRO A 209 -24.34 2.69 5.59
CA PRO A 209 -24.06 1.50 6.39
C PRO A 209 -25.09 0.38 6.19
N ASP A 210 -26.35 0.73 5.88
CA ASP A 210 -27.44 -0.24 5.67
C ASP A 210 -27.15 -1.23 4.52
N TYR A 211 -26.29 -0.85 3.56
CA TYR A 211 -25.90 -1.72 2.44
C TYR A 211 -24.74 -2.66 2.79
N TYR A 212 -24.04 -2.41 3.93
CA TYR A 212 -22.80 -3.10 4.29
C TYR A 212 -22.80 -3.68 5.72
N ILE A 213 -23.97 -3.92 6.29
CA ILE A 213 -24.19 -4.40 7.66
C ILE A 213 -23.37 -5.67 8.01
N ASN A 214 -22.97 -6.45 7.02
CA ASN A 214 -22.32 -7.76 7.24
C ASN A 214 -20.78 -7.71 7.34
N PHE A 215 -20.13 -6.55 7.16
CA PHE A 215 -18.67 -6.51 7.03
C PHE A 215 -17.93 -5.87 8.20
N MET A 216 -18.52 -4.84 8.79
CA MET A 216 -17.96 -4.22 9.99
C MET A 216 -19.12 -3.67 10.82
N ASN A 217 -19.44 -4.32 11.92
CA ASN A 217 -20.48 -3.92 12.87
C ASN A 217 -20.25 -2.54 13.51
N ASN A 218 -19.43 -1.67 12.88
CA ASN A 218 -19.07 -0.38 13.46
C ASN A 218 -18.88 0.67 12.36
N GLU A 219 -19.77 1.66 12.29
CA GLU A 219 -19.68 2.82 11.39
C GLU A 219 -18.34 3.56 11.49
N MET A 220 -17.73 3.58 12.69
CA MET A 220 -16.44 4.19 12.92
C MET A 220 -15.34 3.56 12.06
N VAL A 221 -15.39 2.25 11.78
CA VAL A 221 -14.36 1.58 10.99
C VAL A 221 -14.39 2.02 9.53
N GLY A 222 -15.55 2.29 8.96
CA GLY A 222 -15.68 2.80 7.59
C GLY A 222 -15.02 4.18 7.41
N LEU A 223 -15.21 5.09 8.37
CA LEU A 223 -14.54 6.40 8.37
C LEU A 223 -13.03 6.26 8.50
N GLU A 224 -12.59 5.45 9.43
CA GLU A 224 -11.17 5.19 9.71
C GLU A 224 -10.48 4.56 8.49
N LEU A 225 -11.13 3.60 7.85
CA LEU A 225 -10.60 2.98 6.63
C LEU A 225 -10.51 3.99 5.48
N SER A 226 -11.52 4.85 5.30
CA SER A 226 -11.47 5.95 4.33
C SER A 226 -10.31 6.92 4.64
N THR A 227 -10.04 7.18 5.91
CA THR A 227 -8.93 8.03 6.36
C THR A 227 -7.58 7.39 6.02
N LEU A 228 -7.42 6.08 6.24
CA LEU A 228 -6.23 5.33 5.84
C LEU A 228 -6.02 5.35 4.31
N ILE A 229 -7.09 5.10 3.55
CA ILE A 229 -7.00 5.08 2.08
C ILE A 229 -6.61 6.46 1.54
N SER A 230 -7.12 7.53 2.14
CA SER A 230 -6.73 8.91 1.82
C SER A 230 -5.24 9.15 2.10
N ALA A 231 -4.71 8.63 3.23
CA ALA A 231 -3.28 8.69 3.53
C ALA A 231 -2.43 7.95 2.47
N LEU A 232 -2.88 6.77 2.03
CA LEU A 232 -2.22 6.00 0.97
C LEU A 232 -2.23 6.73 -0.38
N ALA A 233 -3.37 7.29 -0.76
CA ALA A 233 -3.48 8.09 -1.98
C ALA A 233 -2.57 9.32 -1.93
N GLY A 234 -2.56 10.04 -0.80
CA GLY A 234 -1.71 11.20 -0.59
C GLY A 234 -0.22 10.85 -0.60
N SER A 235 0.18 9.78 0.08
CA SER A 235 1.59 9.37 0.15
C SER A 235 2.12 8.89 -1.21
N THR A 236 1.35 8.11 -1.96
CA THR A 236 1.74 7.64 -3.31
C THR A 236 1.80 8.80 -4.31
N LEU A 237 0.85 9.74 -4.24
CA LEU A 237 0.85 10.94 -5.08
C LEU A 237 2.04 11.87 -4.74
N GLY A 238 2.36 12.03 -3.45
CA GLY A 238 3.51 12.81 -3.02
C GLY A 238 4.84 12.18 -3.47
N PHE A 239 4.92 10.85 -3.45
CA PHE A 239 6.08 10.12 -3.93
C PHE A 239 6.24 10.22 -5.45
N LEU A 240 5.15 10.22 -6.20
CA LEU A 240 5.14 10.37 -7.65
C LEU A 240 5.92 11.60 -8.10
N TRP A 241 5.85 12.71 -7.37
CA TRP A 241 6.61 13.94 -7.67
C TRP A 241 8.13 13.69 -7.81
N TRP A 242 8.67 12.78 -7.02
CA TRP A 242 10.10 12.45 -7.02
C TRP A 242 10.44 11.26 -7.92
N ASN A 243 9.44 10.42 -8.22
CA ASN A 243 9.60 9.19 -8.99
C ASN A 243 9.22 9.36 -10.48
N THR A 244 8.66 10.52 -10.88
CA THR A 244 8.38 10.83 -12.29
C THR A 244 9.66 10.84 -13.12
N ASN A 245 9.57 10.38 -14.37
CA ASN A 245 10.72 10.28 -15.28
C ASN A 245 11.32 11.66 -15.63
N PRO A 246 12.64 11.86 -15.50
CA PRO A 246 13.64 10.95 -14.94
C PRO A 246 13.56 10.88 -13.39
N ALA A 247 13.43 9.67 -12.84
CA ALA A 247 13.24 9.47 -11.42
C ALA A 247 14.45 9.95 -10.59
N LYS A 248 14.18 10.76 -9.57
CA LYS A 248 15.20 11.21 -8.60
C LYS A 248 15.42 10.18 -7.48
N ILE A 249 14.45 9.29 -7.29
CA ILE A 249 14.50 8.16 -6.36
C ILE A 249 13.59 7.04 -6.88
N ILE A 250 14.05 5.81 -6.75
CA ILE A 250 13.31 4.60 -7.11
C ILE A 250 12.57 4.08 -5.88
N MET A 251 11.35 3.60 -6.08
CA MET A 251 10.50 3.09 -5.01
C MET A 251 11.15 1.93 -4.27
N GLY A 252 11.71 0.98 -5.00
CA GLY A 252 12.31 -0.24 -4.49
C GLY A 252 11.29 -1.28 -4.04
N ASP A 253 11.80 -2.49 -3.74
CA ASP A 253 10.97 -3.60 -3.31
C ASP A 253 10.21 -3.27 -2.01
N VAL A 254 10.76 -2.42 -1.15
CA VAL A 254 10.07 -1.97 0.07
C VAL A 254 8.74 -1.27 -0.23
N GLY A 255 8.70 -0.39 -1.23
CA GLY A 255 7.49 0.35 -1.57
C GLY A 255 6.49 -0.47 -2.37
N SER A 256 6.97 -1.19 -3.37
CA SER A 256 6.11 -2.04 -4.21
C SER A 256 5.44 -3.15 -3.40
N HIS A 257 6.12 -3.74 -2.40
CA HIS A 257 5.55 -4.73 -1.49
C HIS A 257 4.50 -4.12 -0.56
N PHE A 258 4.77 -2.92 -0.02
CA PHE A 258 3.79 -2.20 0.79
C PHE A 258 2.51 -1.93 0.02
N ILE A 259 2.63 -1.27 -1.13
CA ILE A 259 1.49 -0.89 -1.97
C ILE A 259 0.72 -2.13 -2.43
N GLY A 260 1.44 -3.14 -2.94
CA GLY A 260 0.84 -4.37 -3.46
C GLY A 260 0.08 -5.16 -2.40
N ALA A 261 0.54 -5.17 -1.15
CA ALA A 261 -0.17 -5.81 -0.04
C ALA A 261 -1.37 -4.98 0.42
N MET A 262 -1.27 -3.63 0.43
CA MET A 262 -2.35 -2.77 0.91
C MET A 262 -3.60 -2.85 0.03
N PHE A 263 -3.49 -3.09 -1.28
CA PHE A 263 -4.65 -3.25 -2.16
C PHE A 263 -5.60 -4.37 -1.71
N PRO A 264 -5.18 -5.64 -1.66
CA PRO A 264 -6.05 -6.72 -1.23
C PRO A 264 -6.48 -6.56 0.24
N ILE A 265 -5.59 -6.13 1.14
CA ILE A 265 -5.92 -5.91 2.56
C ILE A 265 -7.09 -4.94 2.68
N ILE A 266 -7.06 -3.79 1.99
CA ILE A 266 -8.11 -2.78 2.05
C ILE A 266 -9.41 -3.27 1.39
N LEU A 267 -9.33 -3.84 0.19
CA LEU A 267 -10.52 -4.26 -0.55
C LEU A 267 -11.25 -5.42 0.12
N ILE A 268 -10.51 -6.35 0.75
CA ILE A 268 -11.09 -7.39 1.61
C ILE A 268 -11.74 -6.76 2.84
N SER A 269 -11.09 -5.77 3.47
CA SER A 269 -11.66 -5.04 4.61
C SER A 269 -12.97 -4.32 4.26
N LEU A 270 -13.11 -3.87 3.00
CA LEU A 270 -14.32 -3.25 2.47
C LEU A 270 -15.39 -4.27 2.05
N GLY A 271 -15.12 -5.58 2.12
CA GLY A 271 -16.01 -6.60 1.56
C GLY A 271 -16.20 -6.47 0.06
N ALA A 272 -15.16 -6.06 -0.64
CA ALA A 272 -15.14 -5.82 -2.07
C ALA A 272 -14.02 -6.62 -2.74
N ASP A 273 -13.89 -7.89 -2.36
CA ASP A 273 -12.81 -8.79 -2.77
C ASP A 273 -12.61 -8.82 -4.30
N GLY A 274 -13.70 -8.85 -5.06
CA GLY A 274 -13.66 -8.89 -6.52
C GLY A 274 -13.16 -7.62 -7.18
N LEU A 275 -13.26 -6.46 -6.51
CA LEU A 275 -12.72 -5.21 -7.03
C LEU A 275 -11.18 -5.20 -7.06
N ILE A 276 -10.52 -6.17 -6.40
CA ILE A 276 -9.06 -6.36 -6.52
C ILE A 276 -8.68 -6.52 -7.99
N PHE A 277 -9.43 -7.31 -8.76
CA PHE A 277 -9.15 -7.51 -10.19
C PHE A 277 -9.31 -6.24 -11.02
N PHE A 278 -10.19 -5.33 -10.60
CA PHE A 278 -10.37 -4.04 -11.28
C PHE A 278 -9.27 -3.05 -10.92
N PHE A 279 -9.03 -2.79 -9.63
CA PHE A 279 -8.05 -1.80 -9.20
C PHE A 279 -6.59 -2.24 -9.39
N CYS A 280 -6.34 -3.55 -9.39
CA CYS A 280 -5.02 -4.12 -9.63
C CYS A 280 -4.86 -4.65 -11.07
N PHE A 281 -5.79 -4.32 -11.99
CA PHE A 281 -5.77 -4.82 -13.37
C PHE A 281 -4.43 -4.60 -14.07
N LEU A 282 -3.88 -3.40 -13.96
CA LEU A 282 -2.59 -3.05 -14.56
C LEU A 282 -1.48 -4.00 -14.07
N TYR A 283 -1.39 -4.21 -12.76
CA TYR A 283 -0.35 -5.05 -12.15
C TYR A 283 -0.50 -6.52 -12.55
N ILE A 284 -1.73 -7.02 -12.56
CA ILE A 284 -2.05 -8.39 -12.97
C ILE A 284 -1.71 -8.59 -14.45
N PHE A 285 -2.08 -7.63 -15.30
CA PHE A 285 -1.81 -7.69 -16.74
C PHE A 285 -0.32 -7.69 -17.04
N GLU A 286 0.44 -6.83 -16.36
CA GLU A 286 1.90 -6.76 -16.50
C GLU A 286 2.55 -8.08 -16.08
N ALA A 287 2.15 -8.63 -14.90
CA ALA A 287 2.67 -9.91 -14.44
C ALA A 287 2.36 -11.06 -15.41
N LEU A 288 1.14 -11.10 -15.95
CA LEU A 288 0.77 -12.10 -16.96
C LEU A 288 1.58 -11.95 -18.24
N SER A 289 1.82 -10.70 -18.69
CA SER A 289 2.67 -10.42 -19.85
C SER A 289 4.08 -10.96 -19.67
N VAL A 290 4.69 -10.72 -18.50
CA VAL A 290 6.04 -11.23 -18.17
C VAL A 290 6.10 -12.75 -18.10
N ILE A 291 5.03 -13.42 -17.59
CA ILE A 291 4.98 -14.88 -17.50
C ILE A 291 4.83 -15.53 -18.90
N LEU A 292 4.16 -14.85 -19.84
CA LEU A 292 3.91 -15.36 -21.18
C LEU A 292 5.09 -15.14 -22.14
N GLN A 293 6.03 -14.25 -21.82
CA GLN A 293 7.28 -14.01 -22.55
C GLN A 293 8.35 -15.06 -22.23
#